data_87d8a13b9ebba9649e21ba77a8f42603
#
_entry.id   87d8a13b9ebba9649e21ba77a8f42603
#
_cell.length_a   1.000
_cell.length_b   1.000
_cell.length_c   1.000
_cell.angle_alpha   90.00
_cell.angle_beta   90.00
_cell.angle_gamma   90.00
#
_symmetry.space_group_name_H-M   'P 1'
#
loop_
_entity.id
_entity.type
_entity.pdbx_description
1 polymer ?
#
loop_
_entity_poly.entity_id
_entity_poly.type
_entity_poly.pdbx_seq_one_letter_code
_entity_poly.pdbx_strand_id
1 'polypeptide(L)'
;VGSDPIGRSVFSNEIHRIIEDIDNVVCLDLFLHETSELGNYIIPTSSTLGEKEGTFTNIEFRTSRIDKLVPSPGQSLSDWEFISGLSNFCNFNNNIDSLDGLNELAYQDFDNQDSPSFKNLDKPSNFDGIINDYQPNISTELNENLTSKYFVGKKLYGDNITIRYSDSISILGAKQFIEASESTIEKLNLSSGECTLKQNGHKVSANYVVNNKLADGVIFIPQNRRNFNRFDFSETIEISPNQSKEALNVN
;
A
#
# COMPACT_ATOMS: atom_id res chain seq x y z
N VAL A 1 -7.44 -4.42 8.54
CA VAL A 1 -8.67 -4.50 7.74
C VAL A 1 -8.53 -3.58 6.54
N GLY A 2 -8.70 -4.12 5.31
CA GLY A 2 -8.68 -3.36 4.07
C GLY A 2 -7.41 -2.55 3.83
N SER A 3 -6.26 -3.02 4.32
CA SER A 3 -5.01 -2.28 4.27
C SER A 3 -3.83 -3.19 3.98
N ASP A 4 -2.96 -2.70 3.10
CA ASP A 4 -1.69 -3.34 2.76
C ASP A 4 -0.53 -2.42 3.16
N PRO A 5 -0.17 -2.35 4.45
CA PRO A 5 0.89 -1.46 4.93
C PRO A 5 2.25 -1.80 4.35
N ILE A 6 2.59 -3.06 4.13
CA ILE A 6 3.85 -3.46 3.48
C ILE A 6 3.89 -2.96 2.05
N GLY A 7 2.85 -3.25 1.27
CA GLY A 7 2.82 -2.87 -0.14
C GLY A 7 2.61 -1.36 -0.38
N ARG A 8 2.26 -0.56 0.62
CA ARG A 8 1.95 0.88 0.46
C ARG A 8 2.96 1.82 1.07
N SER A 9 3.74 1.35 2.03
CA SER A 9 4.71 2.18 2.72
C SER A 9 6.02 2.30 1.96
N VAL A 10 6.71 3.41 2.15
CA VAL A 10 8.12 3.57 1.77
C VAL A 10 9.04 2.85 2.76
N PHE A 11 8.55 2.57 3.97
CA PHE A 11 9.23 1.81 5.02
C PHE A 11 8.79 0.34 5.06
N SER A 12 8.52 -0.26 3.89
CA SER A 12 7.97 -1.61 3.78
C SER A 12 8.79 -2.65 4.53
N ASN A 13 10.11 -2.53 4.50
CA ASN A 13 11.01 -3.49 5.14
C ASN A 13 10.93 -3.45 6.67
N GLU A 14 10.80 -2.26 7.24
CA GLU A 14 10.61 -2.08 8.69
C GLU A 14 9.25 -2.60 9.13
N ILE A 15 8.20 -2.25 8.39
CA ILE A 15 6.83 -2.75 8.66
C ILE A 15 6.77 -4.28 8.54
N HIS A 16 7.46 -4.86 7.57
CA HIS A 16 7.53 -6.30 7.42
C HIS A 16 8.10 -6.97 8.67
N ARG A 17 9.23 -6.47 9.18
CA ARG A 17 9.85 -6.99 10.41
C ARG A 17 8.93 -6.84 11.62
N ILE A 18 8.28 -5.69 11.76
CA ILE A 18 7.34 -5.45 12.87
C ILE A 18 6.18 -6.45 12.81
N ILE A 19 5.64 -6.73 11.63
CA ILE A 19 4.52 -7.67 11.48
C ILE A 19 4.98 -9.11 11.71
N GLU A 20 6.20 -9.48 11.29
CA GLU A 20 6.76 -10.82 11.57
C GLU A 20 6.91 -11.10 13.06
N ASP A 21 7.14 -10.09 13.88
CA ASP A 21 7.28 -10.21 15.35
C ASP A 21 5.92 -10.29 16.08
N ILE A 22 4.79 -10.20 15.37
CA ILE A 22 3.45 -10.29 15.96
C ILE A 22 2.96 -11.74 15.96
N ASP A 23 2.63 -12.27 17.13
CA ASP A 23 2.22 -13.66 17.29
C ASP A 23 0.96 -14.03 16.49
N ASN A 24 0.01 -13.10 16.39
CA ASN A 24 -1.27 -13.34 15.72
C ASN A 24 -1.65 -12.16 14.82
N VAL A 25 -1.59 -12.38 13.53
CA VAL A 25 -1.96 -11.40 12.49
C VAL A 25 -3.20 -11.89 11.77
N VAL A 26 -4.28 -11.13 11.83
CA VAL A 26 -5.53 -11.40 11.12
C VAL A 26 -5.72 -10.37 10.01
N CYS A 27 -5.74 -10.82 8.77
CA CYS A 27 -5.96 -9.98 7.61
C CYS A 27 -7.38 -10.14 7.07
N LEU A 28 -8.13 -9.04 7.04
CA LEU A 28 -9.42 -8.94 6.36
C LEU A 28 -9.24 -8.10 5.12
N ASP A 29 -9.32 -8.70 3.95
CA ASP A 29 -9.17 -7.96 2.69
C ASP A 29 -9.87 -8.66 1.52
N LEU A 30 -10.04 -7.92 0.42
CA LEU A 30 -10.59 -8.40 -0.84
C LEU A 30 -9.61 -9.26 -1.63
N PHE A 31 -8.31 -8.96 -1.50
CA PHE A 31 -7.26 -9.55 -2.31
C PHE A 31 -6.10 -10.00 -1.43
N LEU A 32 -5.40 -11.04 -1.90
CA LEU A 32 -4.12 -11.43 -1.34
C LEU A 32 -3.04 -10.41 -1.76
N HIS A 33 -2.26 -9.98 -0.79
CA HIS A 33 -1.19 -9.00 -0.97
C HIS A 33 -0.05 -9.26 0.01
N GLU A 34 1.01 -8.50 -0.11
CA GLU A 34 2.26 -8.69 0.62
C GLU A 34 2.06 -8.75 2.15
N THR A 35 1.20 -7.91 2.70
CA THR A 35 0.89 -7.96 4.14
C THR A 35 0.10 -9.22 4.52
N SER A 36 -0.83 -9.66 3.67
CA SER A 36 -1.62 -10.86 3.94
C SER A 36 -0.80 -12.14 3.92
N GLU A 37 0.33 -12.15 3.19
CA GLU A 37 1.26 -13.30 3.18
C GLU A 37 1.87 -13.57 4.57
N LEU A 38 1.93 -12.56 5.43
CA LEU A 38 2.37 -12.68 6.83
C LEU A 38 1.21 -12.97 7.79
N GLY A 39 -0.03 -12.98 7.30
CA GLY A 39 -1.21 -13.24 8.12
C GLY A 39 -1.31 -14.70 8.57
N ASN A 40 -1.51 -14.92 9.87
CA ASN A 40 -1.84 -16.25 10.40
C ASN A 40 -3.26 -16.66 9.98
N TYR A 41 -4.14 -15.68 9.84
CA TYR A 41 -5.52 -15.85 9.41
C TYR A 41 -5.87 -14.85 8.33
N ILE A 42 -6.38 -15.34 7.20
CA ILE A 42 -6.81 -14.52 6.08
C ILE A 42 -8.30 -14.70 5.89
N ILE A 43 -9.05 -13.61 6.06
CA ILE A 43 -10.50 -13.60 6.01
C ILE A 43 -10.94 -12.83 4.78
N PRO A 44 -11.67 -13.45 3.84
CA PRO A 44 -12.20 -12.76 2.69
C PRO A 44 -13.31 -11.80 3.10
N THR A 45 -13.24 -10.55 2.63
CA THR A 45 -14.26 -9.53 2.87
C THR A 45 -15.06 -9.22 1.62
N SER A 46 -16.26 -8.69 1.81
CA SER A 46 -17.13 -8.26 0.73
C SER A 46 -16.69 -6.92 0.16
N SER A 47 -16.88 -6.74 -1.13
CA SER A 47 -16.57 -5.49 -1.84
C SER A 47 -17.57 -4.38 -1.50
N THR A 48 -17.10 -3.14 -1.50
CA THR A 48 -17.95 -1.95 -1.41
C THR A 48 -18.79 -1.70 -2.68
N LEU A 49 -18.55 -2.46 -3.74
CA LEU A 49 -19.26 -2.33 -5.02
C LEU A 49 -20.58 -3.10 -5.02
N GLY A 50 -21.41 -2.89 -4.01
CA GLY A 50 -22.75 -3.45 -3.90
C GLY A 50 -22.84 -4.79 -3.16
N GLU A 51 -21.74 -5.37 -2.68
CA GLU A 51 -21.74 -6.63 -1.94
C GLU A 51 -21.90 -6.42 -0.41
N LYS A 52 -21.63 -5.23 0.08
CA LYS A 52 -21.85 -4.83 1.48
C LYS A 52 -22.58 -3.51 1.57
N GLU A 53 -23.24 -3.30 2.68
CA GLU A 53 -23.89 -2.06 3.06
C GLU A 53 -23.01 -1.27 4.04
N GLY A 54 -23.30 0.00 4.18
CA GLY A 54 -22.57 0.88 5.09
C GLY A 54 -22.70 2.34 4.73
N THR A 55 -21.71 3.13 5.14
CA THR A 55 -21.62 4.54 4.79
C THR A 55 -20.27 4.85 4.15
N PHE A 56 -20.28 5.82 3.26
CA PHE A 56 -19.08 6.36 2.62
C PHE A 56 -19.03 7.87 2.83
N THR A 57 -17.93 8.36 3.35
CA THR A 57 -17.69 9.80 3.53
C THR A 57 -16.66 10.27 2.50
N ASN A 58 -17.02 11.23 1.67
CA ASN A 58 -16.13 11.79 0.66
C ASN A 58 -15.20 12.88 1.24
N ILE A 59 -14.33 13.43 0.39
CA ILE A 59 -13.37 14.47 0.76
C ILE A 59 -14.03 15.79 1.22
N GLU A 60 -15.29 16.01 0.86
CA GLU A 60 -16.10 17.16 1.30
C GLU A 60 -16.80 16.88 2.63
N PHE A 61 -16.50 15.78 3.29
CA PHE A 61 -17.15 15.30 4.52
C PHE A 61 -18.66 15.02 4.36
N ARG A 62 -19.11 14.76 3.13
CA ARG A 62 -20.47 14.29 2.88
C ARG A 62 -20.54 12.79 3.05
N THR A 63 -21.40 12.33 3.95
CA THR A 63 -21.65 10.92 4.19
C THR A 63 -22.85 10.46 3.37
N SER A 64 -22.67 9.41 2.61
CA SER A 64 -23.71 8.75 1.81
C SER A 64 -23.86 7.30 2.25
N ARG A 65 -25.09 6.80 2.24
CA ARG A 65 -25.39 5.39 2.47
C ARG A 65 -25.08 4.58 1.21
N ILE A 66 -24.55 3.38 1.41
CA ILE A 66 -24.35 2.36 0.40
C ILE A 66 -25.21 1.18 0.79
N ASP A 67 -26.09 0.75 -0.10
CA ASP A 67 -26.94 -0.42 0.09
C ASP A 67 -26.30 -1.66 -0.53
N LYS A 68 -26.54 -2.83 0.08
CA LYS A 68 -26.15 -4.12 -0.50
C LYS A 68 -27.10 -4.45 -1.64
N LEU A 69 -26.55 -4.59 -2.84
CA LEU A 69 -27.30 -4.82 -4.07
C LEU A 69 -27.15 -6.26 -4.61
N VAL A 70 -26.02 -6.90 -4.28
CA VAL A 70 -25.69 -8.25 -4.72
C VAL A 70 -25.19 -9.09 -3.54
N PRO A 71 -25.38 -10.41 -3.56
CA PRO A 71 -24.86 -11.27 -2.51
C PRO A 71 -23.32 -11.25 -2.52
N SER A 72 -22.74 -11.37 -1.35
CA SER A 72 -21.30 -11.53 -1.22
C SER A 72 -20.84 -12.86 -1.83
N PRO A 73 -19.69 -12.92 -2.52
CA PRO A 73 -19.23 -14.16 -3.13
C PRO A 73 -18.70 -15.15 -2.07
N GLY A 74 -18.99 -16.41 -2.27
CA GLY A 74 -18.47 -17.50 -1.44
C GLY A 74 -18.80 -17.35 0.04
N GLN A 75 -17.77 -17.28 0.86
CA GLN A 75 -17.87 -17.12 2.32
C GLN A 75 -17.44 -15.73 2.80
N SER A 76 -17.33 -14.76 1.89
CA SER A 76 -16.94 -13.41 2.26
C SER A 76 -18.04 -12.72 3.09
N LEU A 77 -17.61 -12.01 4.12
CA LEU A 77 -18.44 -11.25 5.05
C LEU A 77 -18.11 -9.75 4.94
N SER A 78 -19.05 -8.92 5.35
CA SER A 78 -18.71 -7.52 5.62
C SER A 78 -17.75 -7.45 6.82
N ASP A 79 -16.89 -6.45 6.83
CA ASP A 79 -15.89 -6.29 7.89
C ASP A 79 -16.54 -6.24 9.29
N TRP A 80 -17.66 -5.52 9.38
CA TRP A 80 -18.41 -5.39 10.64
C TRP A 80 -19.05 -6.71 11.08
N GLU A 81 -19.56 -7.54 10.16
CA GLU A 81 -20.13 -8.86 10.46
C GLU A 81 -19.07 -9.78 11.08
N PHE A 82 -17.86 -9.78 10.51
CA PHE A 82 -16.76 -10.56 11.05
C PHE A 82 -16.35 -10.08 12.45
N ILE A 83 -16.17 -8.77 12.61
CA ILE A 83 -15.76 -8.17 13.90
C ILE A 83 -16.82 -8.39 14.97
N SER A 84 -18.10 -8.23 14.63
CA SER A 84 -19.19 -8.49 15.54
C SER A 84 -19.26 -9.97 15.95
N GLY A 85 -19.12 -10.89 14.99
CA GLY A 85 -19.06 -12.32 15.27
C GLY A 85 -17.89 -12.69 16.18
N LEU A 86 -16.71 -12.13 15.96
CA LEU A 86 -15.54 -12.32 16.80
C LEU A 86 -15.75 -11.76 18.22
N SER A 87 -16.34 -10.57 18.32
CA SER A 87 -16.69 -9.94 19.60
C SER A 87 -17.64 -10.82 20.43
N ASN A 88 -18.69 -11.34 19.80
CA ASN A 88 -19.63 -12.25 20.44
C ASN A 88 -18.96 -13.56 20.89
N PHE A 89 -18.08 -14.12 20.06
CA PHE A 89 -17.31 -15.31 20.41
C PHE A 89 -16.39 -15.08 21.61
N CYS A 90 -15.79 -13.91 21.73
CA CYS A 90 -14.95 -13.51 22.85
C CYS A 90 -15.74 -13.07 24.10
N ASN A 91 -17.07 -13.16 24.07
CA ASN A 91 -17.97 -12.71 25.17
C ASN A 91 -17.83 -11.20 25.49
N PHE A 92 -17.40 -10.39 24.55
CA PHE A 92 -17.58 -8.95 24.63
C PHE A 92 -19.05 -8.67 24.33
N ASN A 93 -19.84 -8.25 25.30
CA ASN A 93 -21.31 -8.07 25.21
C ASN A 93 -21.74 -6.89 24.27
N ASN A 94 -21.23 -6.88 23.08
CA ASN A 94 -21.65 -5.97 22.02
C ASN A 94 -22.70 -6.70 21.18
N ASN A 95 -23.97 -6.70 21.61
CA ASN A 95 -25.08 -7.32 20.88
C ASN A 95 -25.38 -6.53 19.56
N ILE A 96 -24.40 -6.48 18.66
CA ILE A 96 -24.53 -5.82 17.36
C ILE A 96 -24.89 -6.91 16.34
N ASP A 97 -26.19 -7.09 16.11
CA ASP A 97 -26.71 -8.09 15.19
C ASP A 97 -27.11 -7.49 13.83
N SER A 98 -27.02 -6.17 13.69
CA SER A 98 -27.42 -5.46 12.48
C SER A 98 -26.59 -4.21 12.26
N LEU A 99 -26.55 -3.75 11.00
CA LEU A 99 -25.91 -2.48 10.67
C LEU A 99 -26.60 -1.29 11.34
N ASP A 100 -27.92 -1.35 11.52
CA ASP A 100 -28.65 -0.30 12.21
C ASP A 100 -28.24 -0.23 13.69
N GLY A 101 -28.11 -1.37 14.37
CA GLY A 101 -27.56 -1.42 15.73
C GLY A 101 -26.12 -0.90 15.84
N LEU A 102 -25.27 -1.20 14.84
CA LEU A 102 -23.92 -0.66 14.77
C LEU A 102 -23.94 0.86 14.57
N ASN A 103 -24.81 1.35 13.72
CA ASN A 103 -24.98 2.79 13.48
C ASN A 103 -25.49 3.50 14.73
N GLU A 104 -26.48 2.93 15.43
CA GLU A 104 -26.97 3.47 16.69
C GLU A 104 -25.82 3.58 17.71
N LEU A 105 -25.02 2.55 17.87
CA LEU A 105 -23.87 2.56 18.77
C LEU A 105 -22.82 3.62 18.33
N ALA A 106 -22.49 3.67 17.06
CA ALA A 106 -21.48 4.59 16.53
C ALA A 106 -21.91 6.05 16.63
N TYR A 107 -23.21 6.31 16.60
CA TYR A 107 -23.75 7.68 16.63
C TYR A 107 -24.36 8.08 17.99
N GLN A 108 -24.34 7.22 19.00
CA GLN A 108 -24.79 7.54 20.37
C GLN A 108 -24.05 8.76 20.95
N ASP A 109 -22.79 8.91 20.61
CA ASP A 109 -21.94 10.04 21.09
C ASP A 109 -22.09 11.30 20.24
N PHE A 110 -22.80 11.23 19.12
CA PHE A 110 -23.12 12.39 18.31
C PHE A 110 -24.52 12.84 18.65
N ASP A 111 -24.65 13.99 19.32
CA ASP A 111 -25.89 14.64 19.78
C ASP A 111 -26.80 15.04 18.60
N ASN A 112 -27.32 14.04 17.85
CA ASN A 112 -28.01 14.28 16.61
C ASN A 112 -29.25 13.41 16.41
N GLN A 113 -30.38 14.06 16.47
CA GLN A 113 -31.72 13.52 16.35
C GLN A 113 -32.15 13.14 14.92
N ASP A 114 -31.29 13.28 13.91
CA ASP A 114 -31.66 13.00 12.53
C ASP A 114 -30.88 11.83 11.94
N SER A 115 -31.56 11.00 11.20
CA SER A 115 -31.02 9.84 10.49
C SER A 115 -29.77 10.20 9.67
N PRO A 116 -28.71 9.34 9.69
CA PRO A 116 -27.39 9.65 9.12
C PRO A 116 -27.35 9.71 7.58
N SER A 117 -28.49 9.77 6.92
CA SER A 117 -28.56 9.61 5.47
C SER A 117 -27.81 10.66 4.65
N PHE A 118 -27.54 11.85 5.17
CA PHE A 118 -26.73 12.90 4.52
C PHE A 118 -26.29 13.94 5.54
N LYS A 119 -25.22 13.71 6.29
CA LYS A 119 -24.69 14.73 7.20
C LYS A 119 -23.38 15.28 6.68
N ASN A 120 -23.23 16.59 6.77
CA ASN A 120 -21.92 17.20 6.79
C ASN A 120 -21.34 16.90 8.18
N LEU A 121 -20.33 16.05 8.25
CA LEU A 121 -19.56 15.87 9.46
C LEU A 121 -18.77 17.16 9.69
N ASP A 122 -18.98 17.78 10.85
CA ASP A 122 -18.12 18.88 11.24
C ASP A 122 -16.67 18.40 11.31
N LYS A 123 -15.76 19.22 10.81
CA LYS A 123 -14.34 18.93 10.85
C LYS A 123 -13.95 18.64 12.29
N PRO A 124 -13.34 17.47 12.59
CA PRO A 124 -12.96 17.18 13.97
C PRO A 124 -12.01 18.26 14.48
N SER A 125 -12.45 18.97 15.50
CA SER A 125 -11.76 20.14 16.07
C SER A 125 -10.42 19.80 16.76
N ASN A 126 -10.08 18.51 16.91
CA ASN A 126 -8.96 18.06 17.73
C ASN A 126 -7.84 17.37 16.95
N PHE A 127 -7.78 17.54 15.62
CA PHE A 127 -6.67 16.99 14.84
C PHE A 127 -5.34 17.74 15.08
N ASP A 128 -5.42 18.96 15.61
CA ASP A 128 -4.24 19.80 15.82
C ASP A 128 -3.33 19.32 16.97
N GLY A 129 -3.84 18.49 17.90
CA GLY A 129 -3.07 17.99 19.03
C GLY A 129 -2.14 16.80 18.69
N ILE A 130 -2.53 15.96 17.71
CA ILE A 130 -1.77 14.75 17.39
C ILE A 130 -0.59 15.05 16.45
N ILE A 131 -0.73 16.08 15.61
CA ILE A 131 0.31 16.44 14.63
C ILE A 131 1.41 17.29 15.26
N ASN A 132 1.13 18.04 16.32
CA ASN A 132 2.10 18.95 16.94
C ASN A 132 3.23 18.25 17.71
N ASP A 133 3.05 17.01 18.13
CA ASP A 133 4.08 16.23 18.84
C ASP A 133 4.94 15.38 17.90
N TYR A 134 4.56 15.22 16.63
CA TYR A 134 5.36 14.51 15.65
C TYR A 134 6.37 15.47 15.03
N GLN A 135 7.58 15.48 15.55
CA GLN A 135 8.75 16.05 14.89
C GLN A 135 9.34 14.97 14.00
N PRO A 136 9.11 14.99 12.68
CA PRO A 136 9.80 14.06 11.79
C PRO A 136 11.30 14.34 11.91
N ASN A 137 12.07 13.35 12.33
CA ASN A 137 13.53 13.39 12.21
C ASN A 137 13.88 13.31 10.72
N ILE A 138 13.61 14.38 10.00
CA ILE A 138 14.12 14.55 8.65
C ILE A 138 15.57 14.95 8.84
N SER A 139 16.46 13.99 8.79
CA SER A 139 17.87 14.29 8.62
C SER A 139 18.02 14.92 7.23
N THR A 140 18.13 16.22 7.20
CA THR A 140 18.43 17.02 6.00
C THR A 140 19.90 16.93 5.61
N GLU A 141 20.68 16.06 6.20
CA GLU A 141 22.02 15.75 5.77
C GLU A 141 21.94 15.03 4.42
N LEU A 142 21.85 15.82 3.37
CA LEU A 142 22.14 15.38 2.04
C LEU A 142 23.59 14.86 2.05
N ASN A 143 23.73 13.56 1.94
CA ASN A 143 25.04 12.95 1.84
C ASN A 143 25.65 13.42 0.52
N GLU A 144 26.52 14.43 0.57
CA GLU A 144 27.12 15.09 -0.60
C GLU A 144 27.97 14.14 -1.46
N ASN A 145 28.24 12.94 -0.94
CA ASN A 145 29.01 11.89 -1.61
C ASN A 145 28.16 10.96 -2.51
N LEU A 146 26.86 11.18 -2.63
CA LEU A 146 26.00 10.38 -3.52
C LEU A 146 26.24 10.81 -4.96
N THR A 147 26.87 9.96 -5.75
CA THR A 147 27.07 10.13 -7.20
C THR A 147 25.76 10.16 -7.99
N SER A 148 24.67 9.69 -7.40
CA SER A 148 23.33 9.70 -8.00
C SER A 148 22.25 9.85 -6.93
N LYS A 149 21.26 10.68 -7.21
CA LYS A 149 20.06 10.84 -6.37
C LYS A 149 18.94 10.02 -6.98
N TYR A 150 18.27 9.21 -6.17
CA TYR A 150 17.10 8.50 -6.63
C TYR A 150 15.84 9.11 -6.05
N PHE A 151 14.78 9.06 -6.84
CA PHE A 151 13.46 9.53 -6.51
C PHE A 151 12.47 8.39 -6.68
N VAL A 152 11.75 8.07 -5.61
CA VAL A 152 10.74 7.00 -5.61
C VAL A 152 9.37 7.63 -5.74
N GLY A 153 8.59 7.18 -6.71
CA GLY A 153 7.28 7.74 -6.95
C GLY A 153 6.31 6.74 -7.58
N LYS A 154 5.03 7.09 -7.51
CA LYS A 154 3.96 6.32 -8.16
C LYS A 154 3.76 6.83 -9.57
N LYS A 155 3.59 5.90 -10.50
CA LYS A 155 3.07 6.21 -11.84
C LYS A 155 1.55 6.14 -11.84
N LEU A 156 0.93 6.89 -12.76
CA LEU A 156 -0.46 6.67 -13.13
C LEU A 156 -0.59 5.22 -13.60
N TYR A 157 -1.61 4.52 -13.21
CA TYR A 157 -1.75 3.07 -13.45
C TYR A 157 -0.56 2.25 -12.91
N GLY A 158 -0.04 2.62 -11.75
CA GLY A 158 0.96 1.84 -11.04
C GLY A 158 0.45 0.45 -10.63
N ASP A 159 1.33 -0.38 -10.08
CA ASP A 159 1.02 -1.72 -9.60
C ASP A 159 0.14 -1.67 -8.31
N ASN A 160 -1.07 -1.12 -8.45
CA ASN A 160 -2.05 -1.14 -7.38
C ASN A 160 -2.72 -2.52 -7.34
N ILE A 161 -3.08 -2.99 -6.14
CA ILE A 161 -3.70 -4.30 -5.94
C ILE A 161 -4.96 -4.48 -6.81
N THR A 162 -5.81 -3.46 -6.91
CA THR A 162 -7.03 -3.50 -7.72
C THR A 162 -6.74 -3.56 -9.22
N ILE A 163 -5.67 -2.92 -9.70
CA ILE A 163 -5.24 -3.00 -11.10
C ILE A 163 -4.68 -4.39 -11.39
N ARG A 164 -3.92 -4.95 -10.46
CA ARG A 164 -3.28 -6.26 -10.58
C ARG A 164 -4.30 -7.39 -10.78
N TYR A 165 -5.43 -7.30 -10.09
CA TYR A 165 -6.52 -8.28 -10.18
C TYR A 165 -7.61 -7.93 -11.21
N SER A 166 -7.39 -6.93 -12.05
CA SER A 166 -8.29 -6.56 -13.13
C SER A 166 -7.72 -6.95 -14.48
N ASP A 167 -8.24 -7.98 -15.10
CA ASP A 167 -7.78 -8.47 -16.41
C ASP A 167 -7.83 -7.38 -17.49
N SER A 168 -8.83 -6.52 -17.43
CA SER A 168 -9.04 -5.46 -18.44
C SER A 168 -8.05 -4.29 -18.29
N ILE A 169 -7.63 -3.96 -17.08
CA ILE A 169 -6.84 -2.77 -16.77
C ILE A 169 -5.37 -3.12 -16.49
N SER A 170 -5.07 -4.36 -16.12
CA SER A 170 -3.72 -4.82 -15.82
C SER A 170 -2.72 -4.60 -16.95
N ILE A 171 -3.20 -4.60 -18.20
CA ILE A 171 -2.40 -4.30 -19.40
C ILE A 171 -1.88 -2.85 -19.38
N LEU A 172 -2.64 -1.92 -18.76
CA LEU A 172 -2.26 -0.52 -18.63
C LEU A 172 -1.32 -0.30 -17.44
N GLY A 173 -1.14 -1.31 -16.61
CA GLY A 173 -0.24 -1.26 -15.45
C GLY A 173 1.16 -0.82 -15.88
N ALA A 174 1.69 0.22 -15.23
CA ALA A 174 3.00 0.73 -15.55
C ALA A 174 4.04 -0.37 -15.36
N LYS A 175 4.72 -0.72 -16.45
CA LYS A 175 5.88 -1.60 -16.38
C LYS A 175 6.93 -0.96 -15.48
N GLN A 176 7.61 -1.80 -14.72
CA GLN A 176 8.52 -1.42 -13.65
C GLN A 176 9.89 -1.08 -14.22
N PHE A 177 9.96 0.01 -14.96
CA PHE A 177 11.21 0.51 -15.48
C PHE A 177 11.77 1.58 -14.56
N ILE A 178 13.04 1.44 -14.22
CA ILE A 178 13.85 2.53 -13.69
C ILE A 178 14.06 3.53 -14.82
N GLU A 179 13.97 4.82 -14.51
CA GLU A 179 14.16 5.87 -15.50
C GLU A 179 15.31 6.75 -15.09
N ALA A 180 16.16 7.06 -16.04
CA ALA A 180 17.27 7.99 -15.89
C ALA A 180 17.59 8.68 -17.23
N SER A 181 18.28 9.82 -17.17
CA SER A 181 18.80 10.46 -18.39
C SER A 181 19.89 9.60 -19.03
N GLU A 182 20.11 9.77 -20.33
CA GLU A 182 21.14 9.05 -21.08
C GLU A 182 22.53 9.22 -20.42
N SER A 183 22.87 10.45 -20.04
CA SER A 183 24.15 10.73 -19.36
C SER A 183 24.29 10.01 -18.01
N THR A 184 23.19 9.84 -17.29
CA THR A 184 23.19 9.09 -16.01
C THR A 184 23.38 7.60 -16.25
N ILE A 185 22.74 7.05 -17.28
CA ILE A 185 22.87 5.63 -17.66
C ILE A 185 24.31 5.33 -18.10
N GLU A 186 24.93 6.21 -18.88
CA GLU A 186 26.33 6.09 -19.27
C GLU A 186 27.28 6.13 -18.07
N LYS A 187 27.10 7.06 -17.13
CA LYS A 187 27.88 7.15 -15.89
C LYS A 187 27.79 5.89 -15.02
N LEU A 188 26.65 5.22 -15.04
CA LEU A 188 26.43 3.96 -14.35
C LEU A 188 26.91 2.74 -15.15
N ASN A 189 27.45 2.93 -16.36
CA ASN A 189 27.88 1.88 -17.28
C ASN A 189 26.78 0.86 -17.60
N LEU A 190 25.53 1.31 -17.68
CA LEU A 190 24.41 0.43 -18.03
C LEU A 190 24.28 0.35 -19.56
N SER A 191 24.30 -0.86 -20.12
CA SER A 191 24.30 -1.06 -21.57
C SER A 191 23.27 -2.07 -22.09
N SER A 192 22.68 -2.90 -21.21
CA SER A 192 21.86 -4.04 -21.62
C SER A 192 20.35 -3.82 -21.54
N GLY A 193 19.90 -2.64 -21.13
CA GLY A 193 18.49 -2.39 -20.80
C GLY A 193 18.06 -2.94 -19.42
N GLU A 194 18.98 -3.64 -18.74
CA GLU A 194 18.79 -4.19 -17.42
C GLU A 194 19.84 -3.70 -16.44
N CYS A 195 19.46 -3.56 -15.18
CA CYS A 195 20.36 -3.22 -14.09
C CYS A 195 20.03 -4.05 -12.85
N THR A 196 20.99 -4.10 -11.94
CA THR A 196 20.80 -4.74 -10.62
C THR A 196 20.83 -3.67 -9.55
N LEU A 197 19.80 -3.65 -8.72
CA LEU A 197 19.76 -2.88 -7.48
C LEU A 197 20.20 -3.77 -6.34
N LYS A 198 21.02 -3.21 -5.43
CA LYS A 198 21.49 -3.90 -4.25
C LYS A 198 21.38 -3.01 -3.03
N GLN A 199 20.95 -3.59 -1.92
CA GLN A 199 20.95 -2.96 -0.61
C GLN A 199 20.92 -4.05 0.48
N ASN A 200 21.78 -3.95 1.47
CA ASN A 200 21.78 -4.85 2.65
C ASN A 200 21.68 -6.35 2.30
N GLY A 201 22.38 -6.78 1.25
CA GLY A 201 22.37 -8.17 0.77
C GLY A 201 21.20 -8.54 -0.14
N HIS A 202 20.18 -7.74 -0.25
CA HIS A 202 19.12 -7.93 -1.23
C HIS A 202 19.56 -7.49 -2.61
N LYS A 203 19.17 -8.27 -3.63
CA LYS A 203 19.44 -7.97 -5.03
C LYS A 203 18.18 -8.14 -5.84
N VAL A 204 17.87 -7.14 -6.66
CA VAL A 204 16.74 -7.17 -7.58
C VAL A 204 17.21 -6.74 -8.96
N SER A 205 16.90 -7.55 -9.98
CA SER A 205 17.07 -7.15 -11.38
C SER A 205 15.88 -6.31 -11.82
N ALA A 206 16.15 -5.21 -12.48
CA ALA A 206 15.14 -4.32 -13.04
C ALA A 206 15.52 -3.86 -14.44
N ASN A 207 14.51 -3.64 -15.26
CA ASN A 207 14.72 -2.99 -16.55
C ASN A 207 14.80 -1.47 -16.36
N TYR A 208 15.58 -0.81 -17.19
CA TYR A 208 15.65 0.64 -17.22
C TYR A 208 15.30 1.19 -18.61
N VAL A 209 14.87 2.44 -18.63
CA VAL A 209 14.60 3.18 -19.85
C VAL A 209 15.21 4.56 -19.77
N VAL A 210 15.63 5.08 -20.92
CA VAL A 210 16.12 6.46 -21.05
C VAL A 210 14.94 7.42 -20.96
N ASN A 211 15.04 8.39 -20.06
CA ASN A 211 14.11 9.50 -19.94
C ASN A 211 14.87 10.82 -19.78
N ASN A 212 15.13 11.49 -20.91
CA ASN A 212 15.87 12.75 -20.94
C ASN A 212 15.09 13.96 -20.38
N LYS A 213 13.89 13.74 -19.82
CA LYS A 213 13.19 14.74 -19.02
C LYS A 213 13.66 14.79 -17.57
N LEU A 214 14.38 13.75 -17.13
CA LEU A 214 15.01 13.74 -15.82
C LEU A 214 16.34 14.48 -15.85
N ALA A 215 16.64 15.18 -14.77
CA ALA A 215 17.94 15.81 -14.60
C ALA A 215 19.07 14.80 -14.51
N ASP A 216 20.27 15.17 -14.93
CA ASP A 216 21.44 14.33 -14.82
C ASP A 216 21.76 14.00 -13.35
N GLY A 217 22.13 12.75 -13.11
CA GLY A 217 22.36 12.21 -11.78
C GLY A 217 21.09 11.83 -11.02
N VAL A 218 19.90 12.05 -11.59
CA VAL A 218 18.63 11.64 -10.99
C VAL A 218 18.17 10.32 -11.58
N ILE A 219 17.75 9.41 -10.71
CA ILE A 219 17.18 8.11 -11.06
C ILE A 219 15.79 8.03 -10.49
N PHE A 220 14.80 7.80 -11.34
CA PHE A 220 13.43 7.52 -10.90
C PHE A 220 13.22 6.04 -10.75
N ILE A 221 12.80 5.61 -9.56
CA ILE A 221 12.42 4.23 -9.26
C ILE A 221 10.90 4.23 -9.03
N PRO A 222 10.13 3.55 -9.90
CA PRO A 222 8.70 3.45 -9.69
C PRO A 222 8.44 2.66 -8.42
N GLN A 223 7.59 3.19 -7.56
CA GLN A 223 7.16 2.49 -6.35
C GLN A 223 6.36 1.25 -6.76
N ASN A 224 7.07 0.14 -6.80
CA ASN A 224 6.55 -1.14 -7.17
C ASN A 224 6.70 -2.10 -6.00
N ARG A 225 5.60 -2.65 -5.60
CA ARG A 225 5.46 -3.40 -4.38
C ARG A 225 6.14 -4.75 -4.41
N ARG A 226 6.17 -5.44 -5.55
CA ARG A 226 6.67 -6.81 -5.63
C ARG A 226 8.19 -6.92 -5.58
N ASN A 227 8.89 -6.01 -6.28
CA ASN A 227 10.32 -6.14 -6.47
C ASN A 227 11.14 -5.25 -5.55
N PHE A 228 10.54 -4.13 -5.10
CA PHE A 228 11.27 -3.10 -4.35
C PHE A 228 10.79 -2.94 -2.90
N ASN A 229 9.84 -3.75 -2.44
CA ASN A 229 9.31 -3.70 -1.08
C ASN A 229 10.34 -4.03 0.01
N ARG A 230 11.48 -4.60 -0.35
CA ARG A 230 12.59 -4.93 0.56
C ARG A 230 13.70 -3.87 0.58
N PHE A 231 13.56 -2.80 -0.21
CA PHE A 231 14.51 -1.69 -0.21
C PHE A 231 14.06 -0.60 0.74
N ASP A 232 14.99 -0.14 1.55
CA ASP A 232 14.81 1.08 2.33
C ASP A 232 15.26 2.27 1.49
N PHE A 233 14.31 3.05 1.02
CA PHE A 233 14.57 4.20 0.16
C PHE A 233 15.12 5.42 0.90
N SER A 234 15.25 5.35 2.21
CA SER A 234 15.97 6.34 3.02
C SER A 234 17.48 6.09 3.04
N GLU A 235 17.91 4.87 2.67
CA GLU A 235 19.30 4.45 2.62
C GLU A 235 19.82 4.38 1.18
N THR A 236 21.13 4.25 1.04
CA THR A 236 21.80 4.14 -0.26
C THR A 236 21.47 2.81 -0.95
N ILE A 237 21.03 2.88 -2.21
CA ILE A 237 20.85 1.75 -3.10
C ILE A 237 21.97 1.75 -4.14
N GLU A 238 22.70 0.66 -4.22
CA GLU A 238 23.72 0.45 -5.27
C GLU A 238 23.03 0.03 -6.56
N ILE A 239 23.30 0.74 -7.65
CA ILE A 239 22.80 0.38 -8.99
C ILE A 239 24.01 0.02 -9.86
N SER A 240 24.00 -1.17 -10.44
CA SER A 240 25.08 -1.71 -11.24
C SER A 240 24.56 -2.42 -12.50
N PRO A 241 25.40 -2.57 -13.52
CA PRO A 241 25.07 -3.41 -14.67
C PRO A 241 24.66 -4.81 -14.23
N ASN A 242 23.68 -5.39 -14.92
CA ASN A 242 23.36 -6.79 -14.69
C ASN A 242 24.56 -7.63 -15.15
N GLN A 243 25.15 -8.38 -14.24
CA GLN A 243 26.18 -9.34 -14.62
C GLN A 243 25.49 -10.39 -15.47
N SER A 244 25.65 -10.31 -16.80
CA SER A 244 25.27 -11.36 -17.71
C SER A 244 25.83 -12.68 -17.15
N LYS A 245 25.01 -13.73 -17.09
CA LYS A 245 25.47 -15.08 -16.85
C LYS A 245 26.61 -15.32 -17.83
N GLU A 246 27.86 -15.27 -17.35
CA GLU A 246 28.96 -15.84 -18.09
C GLU A 246 28.55 -17.26 -18.44
N ALA A 247 28.53 -17.53 -19.72
CA ALA A 247 28.21 -18.82 -20.24
C ALA A 247 29.04 -19.85 -19.45
N LEU A 248 28.38 -20.74 -18.75
CA LEU A 248 28.96 -22.00 -18.31
C LEU A 248 29.36 -22.75 -19.59
N ASN A 249 30.54 -22.44 -20.09
CA ASN A 249 31.22 -23.32 -20.99
C ASN A 249 31.63 -24.56 -20.18
N VAL A 250 30.75 -25.53 -20.19
CA VAL A 250 31.10 -26.91 -19.80
C VAL A 250 31.94 -27.45 -20.94
N ASN A 251 33.22 -27.57 -20.69
CA ASN A 251 34.09 -28.49 -21.42
C ASN A 251 33.81 -29.92 -20.98
#